data_ce44ea44e68fea0266a83fb943c8eee6
#
_entry.id   ce44ea44e68fea0266a83fb943c8eee6
#
_cell.length_a   1.000
_cell.length_b   1.000
_cell.length_c   1.000
_cell.angle_alpha   90.00
_cell.angle_beta   90.00
_cell.angle_gamma   90.00
#
_symmetry.space_group_name_H-M   'P 1'
#
loop_
_entity.id
_entity.type
_entity.pdbx_description
1 polymer ?
#
loop_
_entity_poly.entity_id
_entity_poly.type
_entity_poly.pdbx_seq_one_letter_code
_entity_poly.pdbx_strand_id
1 'polypeptide(L)'
;MESQDKTLQLLDQYTPSDALEAEAHAFIRNFVTQQPRYWARDTLEGHLTASAWITNKDQSKAVLLHHKKLDIWVQPGGHVDDEDKTLAQASMREAMEETGLTDLAFHQYGIFDLDVHAIPERKNEPKHWHLDVRFWLVANNETLNINEESNDLKWLSREEIEVLTQEESVLRMVRK
;
A
#
# COMPACT_ATOMS: atom_id res chain seq x y z
N MET A 1 0.31 -15.96 -6.96
CA MET A 1 -0.64 -15.25 -6.05
C MET A 1 -1.49 -16.25 -5.27
N GLU A 2 -1.85 -15.95 -4.02
CA GLU A 2 -2.75 -16.81 -3.22
C GLU A 2 -4.15 -16.94 -3.86
N SER A 3 -4.91 -17.96 -3.42
CA SER A 3 -6.24 -18.18 -3.98
C SER A 3 -7.22 -17.07 -3.58
N GLN A 4 -8.20 -16.82 -4.44
CA GLN A 4 -9.28 -15.85 -4.21
C GLN A 4 -9.94 -16.04 -2.82
N ASP A 5 -10.20 -17.29 -2.41
CA ASP A 5 -10.79 -17.60 -1.10
C ASP A 5 -9.91 -17.13 0.07
N LYS A 6 -8.58 -17.26 -0.03
CA LYS A 6 -7.66 -16.81 1.01
C LYS A 6 -7.63 -15.29 1.09
N THR A 7 -7.64 -14.59 -0.05
CA THR A 7 -7.72 -13.13 -0.08
C THR A 7 -9.05 -12.64 0.47
N LEU A 8 -10.17 -13.29 0.15
CA LEU A 8 -11.47 -12.97 0.74
C LEU A 8 -11.48 -13.22 2.25
N GLN A 9 -10.88 -14.33 2.72
CA GLN A 9 -10.75 -14.60 4.15
C GLN A 9 -9.91 -13.52 4.87
N LEU A 10 -8.82 -13.05 4.25
CA LEU A 10 -8.00 -11.96 4.77
C LEU A 10 -8.82 -10.65 4.90
N LEU A 11 -9.60 -10.31 3.87
CA LEU A 11 -10.51 -9.17 3.90
C LEU A 11 -11.60 -9.31 4.96
N ASP A 12 -12.21 -10.49 5.08
CA ASP A 12 -13.28 -10.76 6.05
C ASP A 12 -12.81 -10.68 7.53
N GLN A 13 -11.51 -10.84 7.77
CA GLN A 13 -10.88 -10.67 9.10
C GLN A 13 -10.57 -9.22 9.43
N TYR A 14 -10.62 -8.32 8.48
CA TYR A 14 -10.31 -6.92 8.66
C TYR A 14 -11.53 -6.11 9.08
N THR A 15 -11.33 -5.19 10.02
CA THR A 15 -12.38 -4.25 10.47
C THR A 15 -11.95 -2.83 10.12
N PRO A 16 -12.63 -2.16 9.17
CA PRO A 16 -12.36 -0.77 8.81
C PRO A 16 -12.45 0.20 9.99
N SER A 17 -11.61 1.21 10.02
CA SER A 17 -11.54 2.19 11.11
C SER A 17 -12.52 3.36 10.96
N ASP A 18 -12.95 3.66 9.72
CA ASP A 18 -13.88 4.74 9.40
C ASP A 18 -14.80 4.39 8.22
N ALA A 19 -15.70 5.32 7.88
CA ALA A 19 -16.69 5.12 6.81
C ALA A 19 -16.04 5.04 5.41
N LEU A 20 -15.01 5.84 5.13
CA LEU A 20 -14.31 5.82 3.83
C LEU A 20 -13.58 4.50 3.63
N GLU A 21 -12.92 4.03 4.66
CA GLU A 21 -12.26 2.73 4.62
C GLU A 21 -13.27 1.56 4.53
N ALA A 22 -14.45 1.68 5.15
CA ALA A 22 -15.52 0.70 5.01
C ALA A 22 -16.06 0.63 3.57
N GLU A 23 -16.16 1.76 2.87
CA GLU A 23 -16.51 1.81 1.45
C GLU A 23 -15.41 1.15 0.60
N ALA A 24 -14.14 1.46 0.86
CA ALA A 24 -13.01 0.82 0.19
C ALA A 24 -13.00 -0.69 0.41
N HIS A 25 -13.20 -1.14 1.64
CA HIS A 25 -13.28 -2.57 1.99
C HIS A 25 -14.40 -3.28 1.22
N ALA A 26 -15.60 -2.72 1.20
CA ALA A 26 -16.73 -3.29 0.48
C ALA A 26 -16.47 -3.37 -1.02
N PHE A 27 -15.86 -2.33 -1.60
CA PHE A 27 -15.50 -2.29 -3.01
C PHE A 27 -14.44 -3.35 -3.36
N ILE A 28 -13.33 -3.40 -2.60
CA ILE A 28 -12.25 -4.37 -2.80
C ILE A 28 -12.78 -5.80 -2.68
N ARG A 29 -13.56 -6.08 -1.64
CA ARG A 29 -14.15 -7.40 -1.41
C ARG A 29 -15.03 -7.84 -2.58
N ASN A 30 -15.91 -6.94 -3.05
CA ASN A 30 -16.77 -7.22 -4.21
C ASN A 30 -15.94 -7.47 -5.48
N PHE A 31 -14.92 -6.65 -5.72
CA PHE A 31 -14.02 -6.78 -6.87
C PHE A 31 -13.29 -8.14 -6.84
N VAL A 32 -12.69 -8.50 -5.72
CA VAL A 32 -12.02 -9.80 -5.56
C VAL A 32 -12.99 -10.95 -5.80
N THR A 33 -14.26 -10.84 -5.37
CA THR A 33 -15.27 -11.88 -5.60
C THR A 33 -15.58 -12.07 -7.09
N GLN A 34 -15.58 -11.02 -7.88
CA GLN A 34 -16.00 -11.05 -9.28
C GLN A 34 -14.85 -11.27 -10.26
N GLN A 35 -13.61 -10.89 -9.89
CA GLN A 35 -12.45 -10.94 -10.77
C GLN A 35 -11.49 -12.06 -10.39
N PRO A 36 -11.40 -13.15 -11.17
CA PRO A 36 -10.49 -14.27 -10.87
C PRO A 36 -9.01 -13.86 -10.87
N ARG A 37 -8.65 -12.83 -11.63
CA ARG A 37 -7.29 -12.27 -11.74
C ARG A 37 -7.20 -10.88 -11.12
N TYR A 38 -7.79 -10.72 -9.94
CA TYR A 38 -7.94 -9.45 -9.21
C TYR A 38 -6.63 -8.69 -8.94
N TRP A 39 -5.47 -9.34 -9.05
CA TRP A 39 -4.13 -8.72 -8.88
C TRP A 39 -3.46 -8.36 -10.19
N ALA A 40 -3.93 -8.89 -11.33
CA ALA A 40 -3.21 -8.80 -12.58
C ALA A 40 -3.40 -7.44 -13.25
N ARG A 41 -2.30 -6.82 -13.66
CA ARG A 41 -2.27 -5.50 -14.32
C ARG A 41 -3.05 -5.44 -15.64
N ASP A 42 -3.31 -6.59 -16.27
CA ASP A 42 -4.11 -6.70 -17.49
C ASP A 42 -5.63 -6.79 -17.24
N THR A 43 -6.08 -6.76 -15.97
CA THR A 43 -7.50 -6.61 -15.61
C THR A 43 -7.89 -5.14 -15.79
N LEU A 44 -8.65 -4.85 -16.86
CA LEU A 44 -8.89 -3.49 -17.37
C LEU A 44 -9.65 -2.58 -16.39
N GLU A 45 -10.54 -3.14 -15.57
CA GLU A 45 -11.33 -2.38 -14.61
C GLU A 45 -10.50 -1.90 -13.41
N GLY A 46 -9.45 -2.64 -13.08
CA GLY A 46 -8.57 -2.37 -11.95
C GLY A 46 -7.86 -3.61 -11.45
N HIS A 47 -7.02 -3.45 -10.46
CA HIS A 47 -6.30 -4.55 -9.83
C HIS A 47 -5.84 -4.19 -8.41
N LEU A 48 -5.58 -5.22 -7.61
CA LEU A 48 -5.01 -5.00 -6.29
C LEU A 48 -3.56 -4.52 -6.40
N THR A 49 -3.25 -3.57 -5.52
CA THR A 49 -1.88 -3.16 -5.20
C THR A 49 -1.57 -3.50 -3.75
N ALA A 50 -0.31 -3.54 -3.40
CA ALA A 50 0.13 -3.87 -2.06
C ALA A 50 1.14 -2.83 -1.56
N SER A 51 0.81 -2.16 -0.46
CA SER A 51 1.62 -1.10 0.12
C SER A 51 2.03 -1.39 1.56
N ALA A 52 3.03 -0.67 2.04
CA ALA A 52 3.56 -0.80 3.37
C ALA A 52 3.53 0.51 4.15
N TRP A 53 2.89 0.52 5.31
CA TRP A 53 3.14 1.52 6.34
C TRP A 53 4.36 1.09 7.13
N ILE A 54 5.52 1.74 6.91
CA ILE A 54 6.79 1.35 7.52
C ILE A 54 7.10 2.30 8.65
N THR A 55 7.17 1.80 9.88
CA THR A 55 7.62 2.57 11.03
C THR A 55 9.00 2.13 11.50
N ASN A 56 9.71 3.04 12.19
CA ASN A 56 10.88 2.68 12.95
C ASN A 56 10.47 1.88 14.22
N LYS A 57 11.44 1.35 14.93
CA LYS A 57 11.22 0.39 16.02
C LYS A 57 10.38 0.94 17.19
N ASP A 58 10.49 2.22 17.50
CA ASP A 58 9.71 2.89 18.54
C ASP A 58 8.42 3.54 18.02
N GLN A 59 8.13 3.38 16.72
CA GLN A 59 6.95 3.90 16.03
C GLN A 59 6.82 5.43 16.07
N SER A 60 7.90 6.14 16.35
CA SER A 60 7.92 7.60 16.39
C SER A 60 7.94 8.24 15.00
N LYS A 61 8.36 7.46 13.97
CA LYS A 61 8.47 7.91 12.59
C LYS A 61 7.93 6.87 11.63
N ALA A 62 7.44 7.33 10.49
CA ALA A 62 7.10 6.47 9.35
C ALA A 62 7.85 6.93 8.08
N VAL A 63 8.03 6.00 7.14
CA VAL A 63 8.65 6.28 5.83
C VAL A 63 7.58 6.75 4.86
N LEU A 64 7.81 7.91 4.25
CA LEU A 64 7.11 8.32 3.04
C LEU A 64 8.11 8.57 1.90
N LEU A 65 7.66 8.32 0.69
CA LEU A 65 8.35 8.68 -0.54
C LEU A 65 7.62 9.79 -1.29
N HIS A 66 8.39 10.67 -1.94
CA HIS A 66 7.85 11.66 -2.86
C HIS A 66 7.79 11.05 -4.26
N HIS A 67 6.59 10.61 -4.64
CA HIS A 67 6.37 9.86 -5.87
C HIS A 67 6.59 10.74 -7.12
N LYS A 68 7.56 10.38 -7.95
CA LYS A 68 8.05 11.22 -9.07
C LYS A 68 6.97 11.60 -10.09
N LYS A 69 6.05 10.68 -10.42
CA LYS A 69 5.01 10.90 -11.45
C LYS A 69 3.76 11.59 -10.91
N LEU A 70 3.45 11.41 -9.63
CA LEU A 70 2.23 11.95 -9.00
C LEU A 70 2.50 13.26 -8.28
N ASP A 71 3.76 13.55 -7.95
CA ASP A 71 4.21 14.75 -7.21
C ASP A 71 3.54 14.88 -5.83
N ILE A 72 3.31 13.75 -5.18
CA ILE A 72 2.71 13.64 -3.84
C ILE A 72 3.56 12.75 -2.93
N TRP A 73 3.41 12.93 -1.62
CA TRP A 73 4.02 12.08 -0.62
C TRP A 73 3.08 10.94 -0.23
N VAL A 74 3.56 9.71 -0.41
CA VAL A 74 2.80 8.48 -0.15
C VAL A 74 3.67 7.43 0.54
N GLN A 75 3.03 6.41 1.07
CA GLN A 75 3.70 5.21 1.57
C GLN A 75 4.35 4.42 0.42
N PRO A 76 5.42 3.65 0.67
CA PRO A 76 5.95 2.68 -0.28
C PRO A 76 4.93 1.62 -0.68
N GLY A 77 4.96 1.20 -1.95
CA GLY A 77 4.07 0.16 -2.45
C GLY A 77 3.85 0.21 -3.95
N GLY A 78 3.35 -0.89 -4.49
CA GLY A 78 3.17 -1.02 -5.93
C GLY A 78 2.33 -2.23 -6.33
N HIS A 79 2.57 -2.70 -7.54
CA HIS A 79 1.81 -3.80 -8.12
C HIS A 79 2.21 -5.15 -7.55
N VAL A 80 1.27 -6.07 -7.60
CA VAL A 80 1.53 -7.47 -7.27
C VAL A 80 2.10 -8.16 -8.51
N ASP A 81 3.26 -8.77 -8.38
CA ASP A 81 3.91 -9.53 -9.44
C ASP A 81 3.45 -10.99 -9.44
N ASP A 82 3.63 -11.67 -10.57
CA ASP A 82 3.22 -13.09 -10.72
C ASP A 82 4.01 -14.03 -9.77
N GLU A 83 5.22 -13.64 -9.38
CA GLU A 83 6.08 -14.35 -8.43
C GLU A 83 5.62 -14.20 -6.97
N ASP A 84 4.88 -13.15 -6.66
CA ASP A 84 4.37 -12.92 -5.31
C ASP A 84 3.33 -13.97 -4.94
N LYS A 85 3.53 -14.62 -3.80
CA LYS A 85 2.62 -15.66 -3.32
C LYS A 85 1.43 -15.09 -2.54
N THR A 86 1.60 -13.93 -1.92
CA THR A 86 0.58 -13.24 -1.12
C THR A 86 0.70 -11.72 -1.26
N LEU A 87 -0.38 -10.98 -0.95
CA LEU A 87 -0.36 -9.51 -0.88
C LEU A 87 0.66 -9.00 0.15
N ALA A 88 0.78 -9.67 1.29
CA ALA A 88 1.77 -9.33 2.30
C ALA A 88 3.22 -9.48 1.77
N GLN A 89 3.48 -10.52 0.96
CA GLN A 89 4.79 -10.68 0.32
C GLN A 89 5.05 -9.57 -0.71
N ALA A 90 4.08 -9.21 -1.54
CA ALA A 90 4.19 -8.09 -2.47
C ALA A 90 4.49 -6.78 -1.74
N SER A 91 3.76 -6.48 -0.67
CA SER A 91 4.00 -5.30 0.17
C SER A 91 5.42 -5.26 0.76
N MET A 92 5.93 -6.40 1.22
CA MET A 92 7.29 -6.51 1.75
C MET A 92 8.34 -6.29 0.65
N ARG A 93 8.16 -6.87 -0.54
CA ARG A 93 9.05 -6.70 -1.69
C ARG A 93 9.11 -5.24 -2.12
N GLU A 94 7.95 -4.62 -2.35
CA GLU A 94 7.85 -3.20 -2.71
C GLU A 94 8.50 -2.28 -1.67
N ALA A 95 8.25 -2.55 -0.38
CA ALA A 95 8.89 -1.82 0.71
C ALA A 95 10.42 -1.87 0.63
N MET A 96 10.99 -3.04 0.37
CA MET A 96 12.44 -3.22 0.24
C MET A 96 12.99 -2.55 -1.02
N GLU A 97 12.32 -2.67 -2.15
CA GLU A 97 12.73 -2.12 -3.44
C GLU A 97 12.71 -0.59 -3.45
N GLU A 98 11.69 0.02 -2.85
CA GLU A 98 11.53 1.46 -2.86
C GLU A 98 12.31 2.19 -1.76
N THR A 99 12.62 1.51 -0.66
CA THR A 99 13.29 2.15 0.49
C THR A 99 14.73 1.71 0.69
N GLY A 100 15.13 0.56 0.12
CA GLY A 100 16.41 -0.07 0.38
C GLY A 100 16.55 -0.68 1.78
N LEU A 101 15.48 -0.69 2.57
CA LEU A 101 15.45 -1.35 3.89
C LEU A 101 15.48 -2.87 3.71
N THR A 102 16.36 -3.56 4.40
CA THR A 102 16.54 -5.03 4.27
C THR A 102 16.13 -5.80 5.51
N ASP A 103 15.95 -5.13 6.64
CA ASP A 103 15.57 -5.74 7.93
C ASP A 103 14.21 -5.21 8.37
N LEU A 104 13.16 -5.74 7.72
CA LEU A 104 11.76 -5.41 7.95
C LEU A 104 11.03 -6.61 8.57
N ALA A 105 10.11 -6.34 9.47
CA ALA A 105 9.21 -7.34 10.04
C ALA A 105 7.77 -6.82 10.06
N PHE A 106 6.78 -7.69 9.90
CA PHE A 106 5.39 -7.30 10.11
C PHE A 106 5.14 -6.94 11.57
N HIS A 107 4.57 -5.75 11.82
CA HIS A 107 4.16 -5.33 13.15
C HIS A 107 3.02 -6.20 13.67
N GLN A 108 2.09 -6.53 12.79
CA GLN A 108 0.95 -7.40 13.07
C GLN A 108 0.63 -8.28 11.87
N TYR A 109 -0.08 -9.38 12.11
CA TYR A 109 -0.63 -10.18 11.03
C TYR A 109 -1.91 -9.55 10.50
N GLY A 110 -2.05 -9.54 9.16
CA GLY A 110 -3.26 -9.06 8.50
C GLY A 110 -3.13 -7.64 7.95
N ILE A 111 -4.25 -7.15 7.46
CA ILE A 111 -4.37 -5.82 6.83
C ILE A 111 -4.27 -4.74 7.91
N PHE A 112 -3.56 -3.67 7.58
CA PHE A 112 -3.48 -2.46 8.39
C PHE A 112 -4.45 -1.38 7.91
N ASP A 113 -4.55 -1.19 6.57
CA ASP A 113 -5.38 -0.16 5.97
C ASP A 113 -5.82 -0.58 4.55
N LEU A 114 -6.92 -0.01 4.08
CA LEU A 114 -7.45 -0.22 2.74
C LEU A 114 -7.77 1.11 2.07
N ASP A 115 -7.42 1.23 0.78
CA ASP A 115 -7.75 2.39 -0.02
C ASP A 115 -8.14 2.01 -1.45
N VAL A 116 -8.95 2.86 -2.10
CA VAL A 116 -9.33 2.70 -3.51
C VAL A 116 -9.19 4.05 -4.20
N HIS A 117 -8.35 4.11 -5.19
CA HIS A 117 -8.16 5.33 -5.97
C HIS A 117 -8.13 5.08 -7.48
N ALA A 118 -8.64 6.06 -8.22
CA ALA A 118 -8.69 5.99 -9.67
C ALA A 118 -7.34 6.40 -10.27
N ILE A 119 -6.82 5.56 -11.15
CA ILE A 119 -5.71 5.90 -12.03
C ILE A 119 -6.31 6.53 -13.30
N PRO A 120 -5.96 7.78 -13.63
CA PRO A 120 -6.45 8.43 -14.83
C PRO A 120 -5.90 7.78 -16.08
N GLU A 121 -6.66 7.86 -17.16
CA GLU A 121 -6.22 7.40 -18.49
C GLU A 121 -4.89 8.05 -18.88
N ARG A 122 -3.97 7.24 -19.40
CA ARG A 122 -2.68 7.65 -20.00
C ARG A 122 -2.57 7.06 -21.39
N LYS A 123 -1.60 7.54 -22.19
CA LYS A 123 -1.44 7.20 -23.62
C LYS A 123 -1.54 5.70 -23.95
N ASN A 124 -1.09 4.82 -23.04
CA ASN A 124 -1.07 3.37 -23.26
C ASN A 124 -1.78 2.59 -22.14
N GLU A 125 -2.52 3.26 -21.29
CA GLU A 125 -3.13 2.67 -20.10
C GLU A 125 -4.52 3.30 -19.88
N PRO A 126 -5.62 2.52 -20.01
CA PRO A 126 -6.97 3.04 -19.79
C PRO A 126 -7.15 3.46 -18.32
N LYS A 127 -8.16 4.30 -18.08
CA LYS A 127 -8.58 4.60 -16.70
C LYS A 127 -8.98 3.30 -15.99
N HIS A 128 -8.43 3.08 -14.80
CA HIS A 128 -8.70 1.91 -13.98
C HIS A 128 -8.61 2.22 -12.49
N TRP A 129 -8.91 1.24 -11.64
CA TRP A 129 -8.83 1.35 -10.19
C TRP A 129 -7.58 0.65 -9.65
N HIS A 130 -6.84 1.33 -8.77
CA HIS A 130 -5.95 0.67 -7.83
C HIS A 130 -6.72 0.40 -6.54
N LEU A 131 -6.68 -0.86 -6.10
CA LEU A 131 -7.31 -1.34 -4.88
C LEU A 131 -6.19 -1.70 -3.91
N ASP A 132 -5.81 -0.74 -3.08
CA ASP A 132 -4.59 -0.81 -2.30
C ASP A 132 -4.81 -1.50 -0.94
N VAL A 133 -4.09 -2.60 -0.74
CA VAL A 133 -4.09 -3.37 0.50
C VAL A 133 -2.77 -3.11 1.23
N ARG A 134 -2.86 -2.50 2.41
CA ARG A 134 -1.72 -1.97 3.15
C ARG A 134 -1.39 -2.82 4.37
N PHE A 135 -0.10 -3.04 4.59
CA PHE A 135 0.42 -3.80 5.72
C PHE A 135 1.34 -2.94 6.57
N TRP A 136 1.37 -3.18 7.88
CA TRP A 136 2.25 -2.46 8.77
C TRP A 136 3.56 -3.24 8.97
N LEU A 137 4.67 -2.61 8.60
CA LEU A 137 6.03 -3.11 8.77
C LEU A 137 6.79 -2.27 9.79
N VAL A 138 7.70 -2.91 10.50
CA VAL A 138 8.65 -2.25 11.40
C VAL A 138 10.06 -2.48 10.88
N ALA A 139 10.83 -1.40 10.74
CA ALA A 139 12.22 -1.46 10.34
C ALA A 139 13.14 -1.56 11.57
N ASN A 140 14.07 -2.51 11.53
CA ASN A 140 15.11 -2.64 12.56
C ASN A 140 16.34 -1.75 12.29
N ASN A 141 16.45 -1.18 11.09
CA ASN A 141 17.43 -0.15 10.75
C ASN A 141 16.75 1.00 9.99
N GLU A 142 17.36 2.18 9.99
CA GLU A 142 16.77 3.39 9.40
C GLU A 142 17.55 3.91 8.17
N THR A 143 18.47 3.13 7.61
CA THR A 143 19.24 3.55 6.44
C THR A 143 18.42 3.41 5.19
N LEU A 144 17.96 4.54 4.64
CA LEU A 144 17.18 4.60 3.40
C LEU A 144 18.09 4.71 2.19
N ASN A 145 17.70 4.06 1.10
CA ASN A 145 18.31 4.19 -0.22
C ASN A 145 17.21 4.46 -1.24
N ILE A 146 17.20 5.69 -1.76
CA ILE A 146 16.21 6.11 -2.75
C ILE A 146 16.44 5.38 -4.09
N ASN A 147 15.34 4.95 -4.71
CA ASN A 147 15.37 4.40 -6.07
C ASN A 147 15.08 5.48 -7.13
N GLU A 148 15.09 5.11 -8.42
CA GLU A 148 14.89 6.05 -9.54
C GLU A 148 13.42 6.51 -9.70
N GLU A 149 12.46 5.87 -9.05
CA GLU A 149 11.03 6.16 -9.17
C GLU A 149 10.57 7.28 -8.23
N SER A 150 11.38 7.61 -7.23
CA SER A 150 11.09 8.63 -6.22
C SER A 150 12.00 9.85 -6.34
N ASN A 151 11.46 11.04 -6.05
CA ASN A 151 12.22 12.28 -5.96
C ASN A 151 12.91 12.44 -4.60
N ASP A 152 12.28 11.92 -3.55
CA ASP A 152 12.77 11.99 -2.17
C ASP A 152 12.20 10.84 -1.34
N LEU A 153 12.85 10.50 -0.23
CA LEU A 153 12.49 9.41 0.67
C LEU A 153 12.90 9.78 2.10
N LYS A 154 11.95 9.80 3.03
CA LYS A 154 12.21 10.32 4.38
C LYS A 154 11.55 9.50 5.48
N TRP A 155 12.24 9.44 6.63
CA TRP A 155 11.62 9.19 7.92
C TRP A 155 10.99 10.46 8.44
N LEU A 156 9.71 10.44 8.73
CA LEU A 156 8.91 11.61 9.14
C LEU A 156 8.17 11.29 10.44
N SER A 157 8.16 12.24 11.38
CA SER A 157 7.27 12.17 12.52
C SER A 157 5.82 12.40 12.10
N ARG A 158 4.88 12.11 13.00
CA ARG A 158 3.46 12.39 12.77
C ARG A 158 3.22 13.83 12.35
N GLU A 159 3.77 14.78 13.09
CA GLU A 159 3.61 16.21 12.85
C GLU A 159 4.19 16.62 11.50
N GLU A 160 5.34 16.06 11.12
CA GLU A 160 5.96 16.32 9.82
C GLU A 160 5.09 15.78 8.67
N ILE A 161 4.48 14.59 8.83
CA ILE A 161 3.56 14.04 7.83
C ILE A 161 2.32 14.92 7.66
N GLU A 162 1.69 15.33 8.77
CA GLU A 162 0.49 16.18 8.77
C GLU A 162 0.74 17.56 8.10
N VAL A 163 1.97 18.05 8.12
CA VAL A 163 2.37 19.28 7.39
C VAL A 163 2.66 19.01 5.91
N LEU A 164 3.23 17.82 5.61
CA LEU A 164 3.79 17.52 4.31
C LEU A 164 2.74 17.05 3.28
N THR A 165 1.69 16.36 3.72
CA THR A 165 0.65 15.82 2.84
C THR A 165 -0.76 16.17 3.30
N GLN A 166 -1.67 16.30 2.32
CA GLN A 166 -3.11 16.42 2.55
C GLN A 166 -3.88 15.16 2.09
N GLU A 167 -3.13 14.12 1.69
CA GLU A 167 -3.73 12.86 1.27
C GLU A 167 -4.38 12.15 2.46
N GLU A 168 -5.72 12.15 2.48
CA GLU A 168 -6.50 11.59 3.60
C GLU A 168 -6.17 10.12 3.86
N SER A 169 -5.88 9.37 2.82
CA SER A 169 -5.50 7.95 2.93
C SER A 169 -4.17 7.74 3.68
N VAL A 170 -3.24 8.71 3.58
CA VAL A 170 -1.99 8.70 4.37
C VAL A 170 -2.25 9.18 5.80
N LEU A 171 -2.99 10.29 5.95
CA LEU A 171 -3.33 10.85 7.26
C LEU A 171 -4.15 9.88 8.13
N ARG A 172 -4.99 9.05 7.51
CA ARG A 172 -5.72 7.98 8.22
C ARG A 172 -4.74 6.98 8.86
N MET A 173 -3.71 6.55 8.14
CA MET A 173 -2.70 5.63 8.69
C MET A 173 -1.91 6.24 9.85
N VAL A 174 -1.64 7.55 9.80
CA VAL A 174 -1.00 8.29 10.91
C VAL A 174 -1.86 8.29 12.19
N ARG A 175 -3.20 8.26 12.04
CA ARG A 175 -4.15 8.29 13.16
C ARG A 175 -4.45 6.93 13.78
N LYS A 176 -4.09 5.83 13.12
CA LYS A 176 -4.22 4.46 13.60
C LYS A 176 -3.12 4.08 14.58
#